data_a94aec99833272aa6f3f045ffac3c89f
#
_entry.id   a94aec99833272aa6f3f045ffac3c89f
#
_cell.length_a   1.000
_cell.length_b   1.000
_cell.length_c   1.000
_cell.angle_alpha   90.00
_cell.angle_beta   90.00
_cell.angle_gamma   90.00
#
_symmetry.space_group_name_H-M   'P 1'
#
loop_
_entity.id
_entity.type
_entity.pdbx_description
1 polymer ?
#
loop_
_entity_poly.entity_id
_entity_poly.type
_entity_poly.pdbx_seq_one_letter_code
_entity_poly.pdbx_strand_id
1 'polypeptide(L)'
;KQLDAYDSGRIYYYLGDYQKAYLALEEAKGKGGVDSYLYLGKAYAATGDYNYASSVYSNYLSKQGPDAEIYNQLGLCEMAKKDYQKALEAFQAGKQIEGNSLMQTLSFNEIVAYEYLQDYQKAAVLLKAYLQNSPYDQTAIREQQFLSTR
;
A
#
# COMPACT_ATOMS: atom_id res chain seq x y z
N LYS A 1 25.58 0.96 -23.28
CA LYS A 1 24.73 -0.20 -22.95
C LYS A 1 23.28 0.29 -22.91
N GLN A 2 22.42 -0.29 -23.70
CA GLN A 2 21.01 0.04 -23.71
C GLN A 2 20.38 -0.52 -22.43
N LEU A 3 19.62 0.33 -21.71
CA LEU A 3 18.86 -0.08 -20.53
C LEU A 3 17.70 -0.99 -20.97
N ASP A 4 17.37 -1.99 -20.18
CA ASP A 4 16.17 -2.76 -20.42
C ASP A 4 14.91 -1.97 -20.00
N ALA A 5 13.75 -2.49 -20.34
CA ALA A 5 12.48 -1.82 -20.08
C ALA A 5 12.22 -1.65 -18.56
N TYR A 6 12.64 -2.61 -17.75
CA TYR A 6 12.48 -2.52 -16.30
C TYR A 6 13.33 -1.40 -15.68
N ASP A 7 14.62 -1.36 -16.02
CA ASP A 7 15.52 -0.32 -15.54
C ASP A 7 15.09 1.08 -16.04
N SER A 8 14.68 1.17 -17.31
CA SER A 8 14.14 2.41 -17.88
C SER A 8 12.91 2.89 -17.12
N GLY A 9 11.99 1.98 -16.83
CA GLY A 9 10.77 2.30 -16.08
C GLY A 9 11.03 2.80 -14.67
N ARG A 10 11.97 2.18 -13.96
CA ARG A 10 12.40 2.63 -12.63
C ARG A 10 13.01 4.04 -12.68
N ILE A 11 13.89 4.29 -13.64
CA ILE A 11 14.52 5.61 -13.83
C ILE A 11 13.45 6.67 -14.08
N TYR A 12 12.53 6.43 -15.01
CA TYR A 12 11.44 7.36 -15.27
C TYR A 12 10.56 7.60 -14.04
N TYR A 13 10.29 6.56 -13.26
CA TYR A 13 9.55 6.68 -12.00
C TYR A 13 10.23 7.66 -11.03
N TYR A 14 11.55 7.50 -10.79
CA TYR A 14 12.31 8.38 -9.91
C TYR A 14 12.50 9.80 -10.46
N LEU A 15 12.45 9.96 -11.76
CA LEU A 15 12.48 11.28 -12.41
C LEU A 15 11.10 11.98 -12.38
N GLY A 16 10.04 11.29 -11.93
CA GLY A 16 8.67 11.80 -11.90
C GLY A 16 7.97 11.79 -13.26
N ASP A 17 8.56 11.18 -14.28
CA ASP A 17 7.93 10.97 -15.58
C ASP A 17 7.11 9.67 -15.55
N TYR A 18 5.99 9.71 -14.80
CA TYR A 18 5.18 8.52 -14.52
C TYR A 18 4.57 7.92 -15.77
N GLN A 19 4.28 8.72 -16.81
CA GLN A 19 3.75 8.23 -18.06
C GLN A 19 4.76 7.35 -18.80
N LYS A 20 6.00 7.81 -18.94
CA LYS A 20 7.06 6.97 -19.50
C LYS A 20 7.38 5.77 -18.60
N ALA A 21 7.31 5.96 -17.29
CA ALA A 21 7.53 4.88 -16.33
C ALA A 21 6.54 3.73 -16.56
N TYR A 22 5.23 3.98 -16.57
CA TYR A 22 4.28 2.88 -16.72
C TYR A 22 4.33 2.26 -18.12
N LEU A 23 4.61 3.03 -19.20
CA LEU A 23 4.78 2.45 -20.54
C LEU A 23 5.96 1.46 -20.60
N ALA A 24 7.11 1.84 -20.04
CA ALA A 24 8.27 0.96 -19.96
C ALA A 24 8.03 -0.27 -19.04
N LEU A 25 7.35 -0.06 -17.92
CA LEU A 25 7.06 -1.12 -16.96
C LEU A 25 5.98 -2.09 -17.46
N GLU A 26 5.04 -1.65 -18.28
CA GLU A 26 4.12 -2.56 -18.98
C GLU A 26 4.86 -3.51 -19.93
N GLU A 27 5.86 -3.00 -20.65
CA GLU A 27 6.72 -3.82 -21.49
C GLU A 27 7.55 -4.81 -20.64
N ALA A 28 7.99 -4.37 -19.47
CA ALA A 28 8.81 -5.17 -18.55
C ALA A 28 7.99 -6.13 -17.67
N LYS A 29 6.67 -6.10 -17.76
CA LYS A 29 5.77 -6.85 -16.86
C LYS A 29 6.14 -8.33 -16.79
N GLY A 30 6.45 -8.79 -15.56
CA GLY A 30 6.91 -10.15 -15.31
C GLY A 30 8.43 -10.35 -15.38
N LYS A 31 9.18 -9.33 -15.83
CA LYS A 31 10.64 -9.33 -15.79
C LYS A 31 11.14 -8.77 -14.49
N GLY A 32 11.44 -8.55 -13.67
CA GLY A 32 11.78 -7.87 -12.41
C GLY A 32 11.04 -8.40 -11.20
N GLY A 33 10.29 -9.48 -11.37
CA GLY A 33 9.53 -10.07 -10.27
C GLY A 33 8.48 -9.14 -9.68
N VAL A 34 8.27 -9.19 -8.37
CA VAL A 34 7.30 -8.35 -7.66
C VAL A 34 7.57 -6.86 -7.85
N ASP A 35 8.83 -6.46 -7.94
CA ASP A 35 9.19 -5.04 -8.04
C ASP A 35 8.65 -4.39 -9.31
N SER A 36 8.60 -5.10 -10.44
CA SER A 36 8.04 -4.54 -11.67
C SER A 36 6.55 -4.19 -11.52
N TYR A 37 5.80 -5.01 -10.80
CA TYR A 37 4.38 -4.74 -10.49
C TYR A 37 4.23 -3.58 -9.48
N LEU A 38 5.12 -3.52 -8.49
CA LEU A 38 5.12 -2.42 -7.51
C LEU A 38 5.38 -1.07 -8.18
N TYR A 39 6.41 -0.96 -9.00
CA TYR A 39 6.70 0.29 -9.73
C TYR A 39 5.59 0.64 -10.73
N LEU A 40 5.05 -0.35 -11.43
CA LEU A 40 3.95 -0.14 -12.38
C LEU A 40 2.71 0.41 -11.67
N GLY A 41 2.27 -0.23 -10.60
CA GLY A 41 1.13 0.23 -9.84
C GLY A 41 1.35 1.61 -9.22
N LYS A 42 2.54 1.86 -8.66
CA LYS A 42 2.90 3.17 -8.11
C LYS A 42 2.92 4.27 -9.17
N ALA A 43 3.39 3.98 -10.39
CA ALA A 43 3.39 4.93 -11.48
C ALA A 43 1.95 5.31 -11.89
N TYR A 44 1.05 4.34 -12.02
CA TYR A 44 -0.36 4.62 -12.27
C TYR A 44 -1.01 5.41 -11.13
N ALA A 45 -0.78 5.01 -9.88
CA ALA A 45 -1.30 5.72 -8.72
C ALA A 45 -0.81 7.19 -8.66
N ALA A 46 0.43 7.44 -9.01
CA ALA A 46 1.01 8.78 -9.06
C ALA A 46 0.36 9.69 -10.11
N THR A 47 -0.24 9.12 -11.16
CA THR A 47 -1.06 9.87 -12.14
C THR A 47 -2.53 10.00 -11.74
N GLY A 48 -2.92 9.46 -10.58
CA GLY A 48 -4.30 9.44 -10.12
C GLY A 48 -5.14 8.29 -10.64
N ASP A 49 -4.57 7.39 -11.42
CA ASP A 49 -5.28 6.21 -11.95
C ASP A 49 -5.25 5.05 -10.94
N TYR A 50 -5.94 5.24 -9.83
CA TYR A 50 -6.01 4.27 -8.74
C TYR A 50 -6.75 2.98 -9.14
N ASN A 51 -7.69 3.05 -10.08
CA ASN A 51 -8.38 1.86 -10.57
C ASN A 51 -7.42 0.93 -11.32
N TYR A 52 -6.59 1.49 -12.18
CA TYR A 52 -5.60 0.69 -12.90
C TYR A 52 -4.52 0.17 -11.98
N ALA A 53 -4.04 0.99 -11.05
CA ALA A 53 -3.08 0.57 -10.02
C ALA A 53 -3.62 -0.61 -9.18
N SER A 54 -4.86 -0.51 -8.70
CA SER A 54 -5.52 -1.61 -7.97
C SER A 54 -5.60 -2.89 -8.81
N SER A 55 -5.89 -2.76 -10.10
CA SER A 55 -5.95 -3.91 -11.03
C SER A 55 -4.59 -4.58 -11.19
N VAL A 56 -3.50 -3.80 -11.29
CA VAL A 56 -2.12 -4.31 -11.36
C VAL A 56 -1.80 -5.15 -10.11
N TYR A 57 -2.10 -4.62 -8.93
CA TYR A 57 -1.83 -5.32 -7.68
C TYR A 57 -2.71 -6.57 -7.50
N SER A 58 -4.00 -6.47 -7.78
CA SER A 58 -4.92 -7.61 -7.68
C SER A 58 -4.54 -8.72 -8.65
N ASN A 59 -4.12 -8.37 -9.85
CA ASN A 59 -3.63 -9.33 -10.85
C ASN A 59 -2.37 -10.06 -10.38
N TYR A 60 -1.42 -9.32 -9.76
CA TYR A 60 -0.25 -9.95 -9.15
C TYR A 60 -0.66 -10.98 -8.10
N LEU A 61 -1.50 -10.59 -7.14
CA LEU A 61 -1.94 -11.44 -6.03
C LEU A 61 -2.64 -12.71 -6.53
N SER A 62 -3.45 -12.61 -7.59
CA SER A 62 -4.16 -13.77 -8.15
C SER A 62 -3.26 -14.73 -8.91
N LYS A 63 -2.19 -14.24 -9.54
CA LYS A 63 -1.30 -15.06 -10.40
C LYS A 63 -0.04 -15.52 -9.69
N GLN A 64 0.53 -14.69 -8.81
CA GLN A 64 1.83 -14.96 -8.18
C GLN A 64 1.70 -15.35 -6.70
N GLY A 65 0.58 -15.03 -6.08
CA GLY A 65 0.32 -15.31 -4.68
C GLY A 65 0.47 -14.11 -3.75
N PRO A 66 0.32 -14.32 -2.44
CA PRO A 66 0.30 -13.25 -1.46
C PRO A 66 1.66 -12.56 -1.33
N ASP A 67 1.64 -11.23 -1.19
CA ASP A 67 2.80 -10.38 -0.93
C ASP A 67 2.38 -9.18 -0.07
N ALA A 68 3.08 -8.95 1.04
CA ALA A 68 2.70 -7.92 2.01
C ALA A 68 2.81 -6.50 1.46
N GLU A 69 3.84 -6.20 0.65
CA GLU A 69 3.98 -4.88 0.03
C GLU A 69 2.89 -4.63 -1.00
N ILE A 70 2.55 -5.63 -1.81
CA ILE A 70 1.45 -5.54 -2.77
C ILE A 70 0.12 -5.28 -2.06
N TYR A 71 -0.16 -6.01 -0.97
CA TYR A 71 -1.37 -5.75 -0.18
C TYR A 71 -1.39 -4.35 0.43
N ASN A 72 -0.25 -3.86 0.91
CA ASN A 72 -0.14 -2.51 1.43
C ASN A 72 -0.46 -1.46 0.35
N GLN A 73 0.13 -1.59 -0.83
CA GLN A 73 -0.12 -0.67 -1.94
C GLN A 73 -1.57 -0.76 -2.47
N LEU A 74 -2.13 -1.96 -2.53
CA LEU A 74 -3.54 -2.16 -2.88
C LEU A 74 -4.45 -1.43 -1.87
N GLY A 75 -4.20 -1.61 -0.57
CA GLY A 75 -4.95 -0.94 0.47
C GLY A 75 -4.88 0.59 0.37
N LEU A 76 -3.69 1.15 0.10
CA LEU A 76 -3.51 2.58 -0.11
C LEU A 76 -4.27 3.10 -1.35
N CYS A 77 -4.31 2.33 -2.43
CA CYS A 77 -5.12 2.67 -3.61
C CYS A 77 -6.62 2.66 -3.28
N GLU A 78 -7.09 1.67 -2.54
CA GLU A 78 -8.49 1.61 -2.12
C GLU A 78 -8.86 2.76 -1.16
N MET A 79 -7.95 3.17 -0.27
CA MET A 79 -8.11 4.38 0.55
C MET A 79 -8.28 5.63 -0.34
N ALA A 80 -7.46 5.79 -1.35
CA ALA A 80 -7.54 6.92 -2.29
C ALA A 80 -8.87 6.92 -3.08
N LYS A 81 -9.40 5.75 -3.40
CA LYS A 81 -10.72 5.57 -4.03
C LYS A 81 -11.87 5.74 -3.03
N LYS A 82 -11.59 5.91 -1.75
CA LYS A 82 -12.55 5.97 -0.65
C LYS A 82 -13.33 4.66 -0.43
N ASP A 83 -12.81 3.55 -0.91
CA ASP A 83 -13.32 2.21 -0.60
C ASP A 83 -12.60 1.66 0.65
N TYR A 84 -12.94 2.24 1.78
CA TYR A 84 -12.26 1.98 3.05
C TYR A 84 -12.41 0.54 3.53
N GLN A 85 -13.51 -0.12 3.16
CA GLN A 85 -13.73 -1.52 3.49
C GLN A 85 -12.75 -2.44 2.74
N LYS A 86 -12.56 -2.21 1.44
CA LYS A 86 -11.57 -2.96 0.67
C LYS A 86 -10.14 -2.64 1.10
N ALA A 87 -9.87 -1.39 1.47
CA ALA A 87 -8.59 -1.01 2.03
C ALA A 87 -8.28 -1.80 3.31
N LEU A 88 -9.25 -1.86 4.22
CA LEU A 88 -9.16 -2.63 5.45
C LEU A 88 -8.86 -4.11 5.19
N GLU A 89 -9.60 -4.73 4.27
CA GLU A 89 -9.39 -6.13 3.87
C GLU A 89 -7.98 -6.37 3.33
N ALA A 90 -7.46 -5.46 2.51
CA ALA A 90 -6.10 -5.55 1.97
C ALA A 90 -5.04 -5.44 3.08
N PHE A 91 -5.15 -4.47 3.99
CA PHE A 91 -4.21 -4.33 5.09
C PHE A 91 -4.24 -5.55 6.02
N GLN A 92 -5.41 -6.07 6.33
CA GLN A 92 -5.57 -7.28 7.15
C GLN A 92 -4.98 -8.51 6.46
N ALA A 93 -5.18 -8.67 5.16
CA ALA A 93 -4.57 -9.76 4.40
C ALA A 93 -3.05 -9.69 4.42
N GLY A 94 -2.48 -8.50 4.26
CA GLY A 94 -1.03 -8.29 4.36
C GLY A 94 -0.48 -8.67 5.73
N LYS A 95 -1.19 -8.36 6.81
CA LYS A 95 -0.81 -8.71 8.18
C LYS A 95 -0.78 -10.22 8.44
N GLN A 96 -1.56 -11.00 7.71
CA GLN A 96 -1.58 -12.47 7.84
C GLN A 96 -0.36 -13.15 7.24
N ILE A 97 0.45 -12.44 6.46
CA ILE A 97 1.65 -13.01 5.87
C ILE A 97 2.73 -13.16 6.94
N GLU A 98 3.06 -14.40 7.26
CA GLU A 98 4.07 -14.72 8.27
C GLU A 98 5.43 -14.17 7.89
N GLY A 99 6.12 -13.56 8.86
CA GLY A 99 7.47 -13.03 8.66
C GLY A 99 7.55 -11.76 7.79
N ASN A 100 6.41 -11.11 7.48
CA ASN A 100 6.47 -9.85 6.73
C ASN A 100 7.13 -8.73 7.57
N SER A 101 7.91 -7.87 6.88
CA SER A 101 8.61 -6.74 7.50
C SER A 101 7.73 -5.48 7.63
N LEU A 102 6.46 -5.53 7.19
CA LEU A 102 5.56 -4.38 7.12
C LEU A 102 4.48 -4.39 8.21
N MET A 103 4.61 -5.23 9.23
CA MET A 103 3.57 -5.38 10.26
C MET A 103 3.21 -4.05 10.91
N GLN A 104 4.19 -3.22 11.22
CA GLN A 104 3.96 -1.90 11.82
C GLN A 104 3.18 -0.98 10.86
N THR A 105 3.61 -0.89 9.61
CA THR A 105 2.95 -0.08 8.56
C THR A 105 1.51 -0.54 8.31
N LEU A 106 1.31 -1.83 8.13
CA LEU A 106 -0.01 -2.42 7.88
C LEU A 106 -0.95 -2.23 9.06
N SER A 107 -0.44 -2.36 10.29
CA SER A 107 -1.22 -2.15 11.50
C SER A 107 -1.67 -0.70 11.65
N PHE A 108 -0.80 0.26 11.35
CA PHE A 108 -1.16 1.67 11.38
C PHE A 108 -2.19 2.02 10.28
N ASN A 109 -2.00 1.52 9.07
CA ASN A 109 -2.95 1.72 7.96
C ASN A 109 -4.32 1.10 8.24
N GLU A 110 -4.35 -0.06 8.90
CA GLU A 110 -5.61 -0.69 9.37
C GLU A 110 -6.36 0.24 10.35
N ILE A 111 -5.65 0.83 11.30
CA ILE A 111 -6.23 1.79 12.26
C ILE A 111 -6.85 2.98 11.51
N VAL A 112 -6.11 3.58 10.57
CA VAL A 112 -6.58 4.70 9.76
C VAL A 112 -7.82 4.32 8.95
N ALA A 113 -7.87 3.11 8.39
CA ALA A 113 -9.03 2.62 7.66
C ALA A 113 -10.27 2.52 8.56
N TYR A 114 -10.14 2.03 9.79
CA TYR A 114 -11.24 2.03 10.77
C TYR A 114 -11.72 3.44 11.12
N GLU A 115 -10.82 4.40 11.23
CA GLU A 115 -11.21 5.80 11.48
C GLU A 115 -12.05 6.37 10.33
N TYR A 116 -11.65 6.13 9.08
CA TYR A 116 -12.44 6.53 7.92
C TYR A 116 -13.79 5.79 7.82
N LEU A 117 -13.88 4.57 8.33
CA LEU A 117 -15.15 3.85 8.51
C LEU A 117 -15.96 4.35 9.71
N GLN A 118 -15.43 5.31 10.47
CA GLN A 118 -16.02 5.85 11.71
C GLN A 118 -16.17 4.81 12.84
N ASP A 119 -15.47 3.70 12.75
CA ASP A 119 -15.36 2.73 13.86
C ASP A 119 -14.22 3.16 14.80
N TYR A 120 -14.45 4.27 15.48
CA TYR A 120 -13.46 4.88 16.38
C TYR A 120 -13.13 3.98 17.58
N GLN A 121 -14.09 3.18 18.04
CA GLN A 121 -13.87 2.25 19.14
C GLN A 121 -12.83 1.20 18.77
N LYS A 122 -12.97 0.61 17.60
CA LYS A 122 -12.03 -0.40 17.11
C LYS A 122 -10.67 0.20 16.79
N ALA A 123 -10.65 1.38 16.17
CA ALA A 123 -9.42 2.14 15.94
C ALA A 123 -8.67 2.40 17.25
N ALA A 124 -9.35 2.84 18.30
CA ALA A 124 -8.74 3.13 19.61
C ALA A 124 -8.15 1.87 20.27
N VAL A 125 -8.84 0.73 20.21
CA VAL A 125 -8.35 -0.54 20.75
C VAL A 125 -7.08 -0.99 20.03
N LEU A 126 -7.08 -0.94 18.69
CA LEU A 126 -5.92 -1.33 17.89
C LEU A 126 -4.74 -0.36 18.07
N LEU A 127 -5.02 0.92 18.19
CA LEU A 127 -3.99 1.94 18.41
C LEU A 127 -3.31 1.78 19.78
N LYS A 128 -4.08 1.43 20.81
CA LYS A 128 -3.51 1.12 22.12
C LYS A 128 -2.55 -0.07 22.05
N ALA A 129 -2.92 -1.14 21.36
CA ALA A 129 -2.05 -2.30 21.12
C ALA A 129 -0.82 -1.93 20.28
N TYR A 130 -0.98 -1.10 19.26
CA TYR A 130 0.12 -0.59 18.45
C TYR A 130 1.14 0.17 19.28
N LEU A 131 0.70 1.08 20.14
CA LEU A 131 1.57 1.89 21.00
C LEU A 131 2.31 1.07 22.07
N GLN A 132 1.84 -0.10 22.44
CA GLN A 132 2.57 -1.01 23.31
C GLN A 132 3.87 -1.51 22.66
N ASN A 133 3.87 -1.69 21.33
CA ASN A 133 5.03 -2.11 20.55
C ASN A 133 5.85 -0.93 20.00
N SER A 134 5.24 0.25 19.88
CA SER A 134 5.85 1.45 19.32
C SER A 134 5.54 2.69 20.19
N PRO A 135 5.99 2.71 21.45
CA PRO A 135 5.52 3.69 22.45
C PRO A 135 5.97 5.14 22.16
N TYR A 136 6.95 5.32 21.27
CA TYR A 136 7.50 6.63 20.94
C TYR A 136 7.06 7.12 19.54
N ASP A 137 6.16 6.43 18.87
CA ASP A 137 5.62 6.87 17.58
C ASP A 137 4.75 8.12 17.77
N GLN A 138 5.30 9.28 17.42
CA GLN A 138 4.65 10.57 17.61
C GLN A 138 3.36 10.72 16.82
N THR A 139 3.27 10.10 15.65
CA THR A 139 2.06 10.10 14.84
C THR A 139 0.96 9.30 15.53
N ALA A 140 1.29 8.13 16.05
CA ALA A 140 0.36 7.29 16.79
C ALA A 140 -0.11 7.93 18.11
N ILE A 141 0.80 8.62 18.82
CA ILE A 141 0.45 9.37 20.05
C ILE A 141 -0.56 10.48 19.74
N ARG A 142 -0.36 11.25 18.66
CA ARG A 142 -1.31 12.28 18.23
C ARG A 142 -2.65 11.70 17.86
N GLU A 143 -2.64 10.57 17.18
CA GLU A 143 -3.86 9.86 16.79
C GLU A 143 -4.64 9.36 17.99
N GLN A 144 -3.94 8.87 19.03
CA GLN A 144 -4.57 8.49 20.30
C GLN A 144 -5.28 9.66 20.96
N GLN A 145 -4.66 10.84 20.94
CA GLN A 145 -5.27 12.07 21.47
C GLN A 145 -6.54 12.45 20.68
N PHE A 146 -6.49 12.34 19.35
CA PHE A 146 -7.66 12.57 18.49
C PHE A 146 -8.79 11.58 18.83
N LEU A 147 -8.51 10.30 18.92
CA LEU A 147 -9.51 9.27 19.21
C LEU A 147 -10.11 9.38 20.61
N SER A 148 -9.38 9.94 21.57
CA SER A 148 -9.87 10.13 22.94
C SER A 148 -11.04 11.12 23.05
N THR A 149 -11.29 11.90 22.00
CA THR A 149 -12.37 12.89 21.92
C THR A 149 -13.57 12.44 21.10
N ARG A 150 -13.61 11.18 20.64
CA ARG A 150 -14.69 10.63 19.78
C ARG A 150 -15.65 9.71 20.51
#